data_bed238de5bd20f0d684c691024e793db
#
_entry.id   bed238de5bd20f0d684c691024e793db
#
_cell.length_a   1.000
_cell.length_b   1.000
_cell.length_c   1.000
_cell.angle_alpha   90.00
_cell.angle_beta   90.00
_cell.angle_gamma   90.00
#
_symmetry.space_group_name_H-M   'P 1'
#
loop_
_entity.id
_entity.type
_entity.pdbx_description
1 polymer ?
#
loop_
_entity_poly.entity_id
_entity_poly.type
_entity_poly.pdbx_seq_one_letter_code
_entity_poly.pdbx_strand_id
1 'polypeptide(L)'
;MSKDGEIIGVIPVKGTSERITLKNLRKFHDTSIFELKLDQLQLVENLDRIVVSSEDDKVLDIAINKGFEVHRRDPKYSTSDVPMSDVYSYIASEIEGEHIAWINVTNPLAGSEIYTRAIQSYRDLGAQYDCLLSVSNVQDYLFQNGSPIN
;
A
#
# COMPACT_ATOMS: atom_id res chain seq x y z
N MET A 1 -6.83 -9.50 -20.29
CA MET A 1 -7.95 -9.03 -19.44
C MET A 1 -8.09 -7.55 -19.65
N SER A 2 -9.31 -7.01 -19.67
CA SER A 2 -9.54 -5.56 -19.66
C SER A 2 -9.03 -4.97 -18.36
N LYS A 3 -8.53 -3.72 -18.38
CA LYS A 3 -8.16 -2.95 -17.19
C LYS A 3 -9.30 -1.99 -16.77
N ASP A 4 -10.50 -2.22 -17.28
CA ASP A 4 -11.66 -1.34 -17.07
C ASP A 4 -12.42 -1.62 -15.76
N GLY A 5 -12.05 -2.68 -15.04
CA GLY A 5 -12.66 -3.08 -13.78
C GLY A 5 -12.38 -2.15 -12.61
N GLU A 6 -13.02 -2.44 -11.48
CA GLU A 6 -12.85 -1.71 -10.22
C GLU A 6 -11.40 -1.82 -9.73
N ILE A 7 -10.79 -0.67 -9.37
CA ILE A 7 -9.47 -0.60 -8.75
C ILE A 7 -9.61 -0.21 -7.29
N ILE A 8 -9.20 -1.10 -6.41
CA ILE A 8 -9.25 -0.90 -4.95
C ILE A 8 -7.87 -0.53 -4.43
N GLY A 9 -7.76 0.64 -3.79
CA GLY A 9 -6.59 1.01 -3.03
C GLY A 9 -6.53 0.25 -1.71
N VAL A 10 -5.53 -0.60 -1.51
CA VAL A 10 -5.35 -1.32 -0.26
C VAL A 10 -4.15 -0.78 0.49
N ILE A 11 -4.37 -0.37 1.74
CA ILE A 11 -3.36 0.19 2.63
C ILE A 11 -3.11 -0.80 3.77
N PRO A 12 -2.11 -1.68 3.68
CA PRO A 12 -1.76 -2.57 4.77
C PRO A 12 -0.97 -1.80 5.85
N VAL A 13 -1.53 -1.73 7.05
CA VAL A 13 -0.90 -1.06 8.19
C VAL A 13 -0.75 -2.06 9.34
N LYS A 14 0.44 -2.16 9.91
CA LYS A 14 0.64 -2.87 11.18
C LYS A 14 0.52 -1.89 12.34
N GLY A 15 -0.27 -2.22 13.34
CA GLY A 15 -0.33 -1.49 14.60
C GLY A 15 0.94 -1.68 15.42
N THR A 16 1.51 -2.88 15.37
CA THR A 16 2.76 -3.21 16.07
C THR A 16 3.95 -3.16 15.11
N SER A 17 5.02 -2.50 15.53
CA SER A 17 6.30 -2.50 14.85
C SER A 17 7.36 -2.91 15.86
N GLU A 18 8.13 -3.95 15.55
CA GLU A 18 9.16 -4.49 16.45
C GLU A 18 10.28 -3.47 16.75
N ARG A 19 10.64 -2.65 15.77
CA ARG A 19 11.72 -1.66 15.89
C ARG A 19 11.30 -0.32 16.45
N ILE A 20 10.08 0.11 16.16
CA ILE A 20 9.55 1.42 16.58
C ILE A 20 8.07 1.24 16.91
N THR A 21 7.72 1.33 18.18
CA THR A 21 6.33 1.21 18.64
C THR A 21 5.44 2.23 17.93
N LEU A 22 4.31 1.75 17.38
CA LEU A 22 3.31 2.55 16.67
C LEU A 22 3.92 3.45 15.56
N LYS A 23 4.92 2.97 14.85
CA LYS A 23 5.67 3.75 13.85
C LYS A 23 4.77 4.59 12.94
N ASN A 24 3.70 4.00 12.42
CA ASN A 24 2.79 4.63 11.46
C ASN A 24 1.86 5.68 12.09
N LEU A 25 1.64 5.60 13.42
CA LEU A 25 0.79 6.52 14.21
C LEU A 25 1.60 7.56 14.98
N ARG A 26 2.94 7.52 14.93
CA ARG A 26 3.77 8.54 15.61
C ARG A 26 3.56 9.91 14.98
N LYS A 27 3.61 10.91 15.82
CA LYS A 27 3.50 12.32 15.42
C LYS A 27 4.55 12.65 14.36
N PHE A 28 4.07 13.12 13.22
CA PHE A 28 4.83 13.64 12.09
C PHE A 28 4.29 15.03 11.77
N HIS A 29 4.96 16.06 12.22
CA HIS A 29 4.45 17.44 12.28
C HIS A 29 3.12 17.50 13.05
N ASP A 30 2.03 17.91 12.47
CA ASP A 30 0.70 18.04 13.10
C ASP A 30 -0.18 16.79 12.96
N THR A 31 0.29 15.75 12.28
CA THR A 31 -0.44 14.53 11.97
C THR A 31 0.44 13.29 12.23
N SER A 32 0.07 12.15 11.67
CA SER A 32 0.91 10.96 11.56
C SER A 32 1.17 10.64 10.07
N ILE A 33 2.18 9.80 9.77
CA ILE A 33 2.41 9.38 8.37
C ILE A 33 1.23 8.59 7.81
N PHE A 34 0.50 7.88 8.68
CA PHE A 34 -0.70 7.16 8.30
C PHE A 34 -1.84 8.11 7.92
N GLU A 35 -2.18 9.06 8.79
CA GLU A 35 -3.22 10.05 8.51
C GLU A 35 -2.88 10.92 7.29
N LEU A 36 -1.60 11.34 7.16
CA LEU A 36 -1.13 12.05 5.97
C LEU A 36 -1.38 11.23 4.70
N LYS A 37 -1.10 9.91 4.74
CA LYS A 37 -1.36 9.03 3.60
C LYS A 37 -2.84 8.95 3.27
N LEU A 38 -3.70 8.83 4.28
CA LEU A 38 -5.15 8.83 4.09
C LEU A 38 -5.62 10.13 3.42
N ASP A 39 -5.15 11.28 3.90
CA ASP A 39 -5.51 12.59 3.32
C ASP A 39 -5.04 12.74 1.87
N GLN A 40 -3.85 12.23 1.54
CA GLN A 40 -3.37 12.18 0.16
C GLN A 40 -4.25 11.30 -0.73
N LEU A 41 -4.71 10.15 -0.23
CA LEU A 41 -5.48 9.19 -1.01
C LEU A 41 -6.93 9.61 -1.25
N GLN A 42 -7.51 10.46 -0.41
CA GLN A 42 -8.81 11.08 -0.68
C GLN A 42 -8.82 11.95 -1.96
N LEU A 43 -7.63 12.38 -2.40
CA LEU A 43 -7.46 13.22 -3.58
C LEU A 43 -7.01 12.43 -4.82
N VAL A 44 -6.90 11.12 -4.73
CA VAL A 44 -6.50 10.27 -5.85
C VAL A 44 -7.69 10.01 -6.76
N GLU A 45 -7.53 10.35 -8.02
CA GLU A 45 -8.53 10.06 -9.04
C GLU A 45 -8.42 8.61 -9.52
N ASN A 46 -9.55 8.03 -9.92
CA ASN A 46 -9.66 6.68 -10.49
C ASN A 46 -9.34 5.52 -9.52
N LEU A 47 -9.37 5.75 -8.20
CA LEU A 47 -9.57 4.70 -7.20
C LEU A 47 -11.06 4.62 -6.89
N ASP A 48 -11.63 3.45 -7.06
CA ASP A 48 -13.08 3.24 -6.85
C ASP A 48 -13.40 3.09 -5.37
N ARG A 49 -12.51 2.42 -4.63
CA ARG A 49 -12.61 2.22 -3.18
C ARG A 49 -11.23 2.26 -2.55
N ILE A 50 -11.17 2.57 -1.25
CA ILE A 50 -9.92 2.53 -0.48
C ILE A 50 -10.19 1.75 0.81
N VAL A 51 -9.42 0.70 1.03
CA VAL A 51 -9.55 -0.20 2.16
C VAL A 51 -8.29 -0.20 3.01
N VAL A 52 -8.42 0.12 4.28
CA VAL A 52 -7.33 0.02 5.26
C VAL A 52 -7.35 -1.36 5.91
N SER A 53 -6.29 -2.12 5.75
CA SER A 53 -6.14 -3.46 6.33
C SER A 53 -5.23 -3.43 7.55
N SER A 54 -5.76 -3.74 8.73
CA SER A 54 -4.99 -3.76 9.98
C SER A 54 -5.57 -4.74 10.99
N GLU A 55 -4.71 -5.22 11.90
CA GLU A 55 -5.08 -5.96 13.11
C GLU A 55 -5.35 -5.03 14.32
N ASP A 56 -4.95 -3.77 14.23
CA ASP A 56 -4.95 -2.81 15.35
C ASP A 56 -6.20 -1.94 15.33
N ASP A 57 -6.94 -1.92 16.45
CA ASP A 57 -8.19 -1.16 16.58
C ASP A 57 -7.98 0.34 16.37
N LYS A 58 -6.87 0.91 16.85
CA LYS A 58 -6.62 2.36 16.70
C LYS A 58 -6.43 2.76 15.24
N VAL A 59 -5.76 1.89 14.47
CA VAL A 59 -5.60 2.10 13.02
C VAL A 59 -6.95 2.07 12.33
N LEU A 60 -7.78 1.06 12.66
CA LEU A 60 -9.10 0.91 12.06
C LEU A 60 -10.03 2.07 12.46
N ASP A 61 -10.04 2.49 13.72
CA ASP A 61 -10.84 3.62 14.20
C ASP A 61 -10.47 4.93 13.50
N ILE A 62 -9.18 5.21 13.29
CA ILE A 62 -8.74 6.38 12.54
C ILE A 62 -9.24 6.32 11.09
N ALA A 63 -9.14 5.16 10.44
CA ALA A 63 -9.61 4.98 9.08
C ALA A 63 -11.13 5.19 8.96
N ILE A 64 -11.91 4.60 9.85
CA ILE A 64 -13.37 4.76 9.92
C ILE A 64 -13.76 6.23 10.14
N ASN A 65 -13.11 6.91 11.08
CA ASN A 65 -13.38 8.32 11.36
C ASN A 65 -13.07 9.26 10.18
N LYS A 66 -12.16 8.85 9.31
CA LYS A 66 -11.84 9.56 8.05
C LYS A 66 -12.70 9.10 6.86
N GLY A 67 -13.64 8.16 7.05
CA GLY A 67 -14.58 7.70 6.03
C GLY A 67 -14.04 6.61 5.10
N PHE A 68 -12.97 5.92 5.48
CA PHE A 68 -12.41 4.81 4.71
C PHE A 68 -13.04 3.47 5.09
N GLU A 69 -13.09 2.55 4.14
CA GLU A 69 -13.41 1.15 4.41
C GLU A 69 -12.28 0.50 5.19
N VAL A 70 -12.63 -0.50 6.00
CA VAL A 70 -11.66 -1.22 6.81
C VAL A 70 -11.77 -2.73 6.62
N HIS A 71 -10.63 -3.38 6.62
CA HIS A 71 -10.49 -4.82 6.67
C HIS A 71 -9.74 -5.20 7.95
N ARG A 72 -10.43 -5.93 8.84
CA ARG A 72 -9.81 -6.46 10.07
C ARG A 72 -8.96 -7.67 9.72
N ARG A 73 -7.66 -7.45 9.63
CA ARG A 73 -6.70 -8.49 9.30
C ARG A 73 -6.52 -9.47 10.47
N ASP A 74 -6.49 -10.76 10.17
CA ASP A 74 -6.13 -11.78 11.16
C ASP A 74 -4.71 -11.48 11.70
N PRO A 75 -4.53 -11.41 13.04
CA PRO A 75 -3.23 -11.14 13.68
C PRO A 75 -2.10 -12.05 13.21
N LYS A 76 -2.39 -13.28 12.79
CA LYS A 76 -1.43 -14.20 12.18
C LYS A 76 -0.66 -13.55 11.03
N TYR A 77 -1.33 -12.78 10.17
CA TYR A 77 -0.73 -12.11 9.02
C TYR A 77 -0.09 -10.76 9.36
N SER A 78 0.06 -10.45 10.64
CA SER A 78 0.74 -9.24 11.13
C SER A 78 2.07 -9.52 11.81
N THR A 79 2.48 -10.78 11.90
CA THR A 79 3.78 -11.18 12.43
C THR A 79 4.89 -11.00 11.39
N SER A 80 6.15 -11.02 11.84
CA SER A 80 7.32 -10.93 10.94
C SER A 80 7.68 -12.28 10.33
N ASP A 81 7.10 -13.37 10.85
CA ASP A 81 7.41 -14.74 10.41
C ASP A 81 6.63 -15.14 9.14
N VAL A 82 5.55 -14.42 8.84
CA VAL A 82 4.74 -14.69 7.65
C VAL A 82 5.33 -13.96 6.44
N PRO A 83 5.63 -14.68 5.36
CA PRO A 83 6.09 -14.07 4.11
C PRO A 83 5.10 -13.02 3.58
N MET A 84 5.62 -11.93 3.02
CA MET A 84 4.77 -10.87 2.46
C MET A 84 3.86 -11.36 1.33
N SER A 85 4.30 -12.36 0.56
CA SER A 85 3.46 -13.02 -0.45
C SER A 85 2.17 -13.59 0.13
N ASP A 86 2.27 -14.22 1.31
CA ASP A 86 1.13 -14.83 1.97
C ASP A 86 0.19 -13.78 2.55
N VAL A 87 0.76 -12.68 3.07
CA VAL A 87 -0.01 -11.52 3.53
C VAL A 87 -0.79 -10.89 2.37
N TYR A 88 -0.14 -10.70 1.21
CA TYR A 88 -0.81 -10.16 0.02
C TYR A 88 -1.91 -11.10 -0.48
N SER A 89 -1.63 -12.39 -0.59
CA SER A 89 -2.61 -13.38 -1.02
C SER A 89 -3.82 -13.44 -0.10
N TYR A 90 -3.59 -13.43 1.22
CA TYR A 90 -4.64 -13.40 2.22
C TYR A 90 -5.52 -12.16 2.07
N ILE A 91 -4.93 -10.97 2.09
CA ILE A 91 -5.71 -9.72 2.00
C ILE A 91 -6.48 -9.67 0.67
N ALA A 92 -5.86 -10.09 -0.44
CA ALA A 92 -6.51 -10.12 -1.74
C ALA A 92 -7.67 -11.13 -1.81
N SER A 93 -7.64 -12.20 -1.02
CA SER A 93 -8.73 -13.17 -0.95
C SER A 93 -9.92 -12.69 -0.11
N GLU A 94 -9.71 -11.74 0.80
CA GLU A 94 -10.75 -11.20 1.69
C GLU A 94 -11.42 -9.94 1.12
N ILE A 95 -10.78 -9.26 0.17
CA ILE A 95 -11.30 -8.02 -0.44
C ILE A 95 -11.80 -8.34 -1.84
N GLU A 96 -13.11 -8.24 -2.04
CA GLU A 96 -13.72 -8.39 -3.35
C GLU A 96 -13.35 -7.21 -4.26
N GLY A 97 -12.86 -7.48 -5.46
CA GLY A 97 -12.53 -6.50 -6.48
C GLY A 97 -11.71 -7.10 -7.61
N GLU A 98 -11.62 -6.38 -8.73
CA GLU A 98 -10.96 -6.88 -9.94
C GLU A 98 -9.47 -6.54 -9.97
N HIS A 99 -9.10 -5.36 -9.46
CA HIS A 99 -7.72 -4.89 -9.42
C HIS A 99 -7.38 -4.30 -8.05
N ILE A 100 -6.16 -4.57 -7.59
CA ILE A 100 -5.66 -4.05 -6.30
C ILE A 100 -4.46 -3.14 -6.53
N ALA A 101 -4.55 -1.92 -6.02
CA ALA A 101 -3.43 -0.99 -5.88
C ALA A 101 -2.88 -1.06 -4.45
N TRP A 102 -1.70 -1.68 -4.27
CA TRP A 102 -1.02 -1.75 -2.98
C TRP A 102 -0.35 -0.42 -2.64
N ILE A 103 -0.73 0.19 -1.52
CA ILE A 103 -0.28 1.52 -1.15
C ILE A 103 0.41 1.46 0.22
N ASN A 104 1.70 1.73 0.24
CA ASN A 104 2.48 1.73 1.46
C ASN A 104 2.45 3.09 2.17
N VAL A 105 2.16 3.07 3.47
CA VAL A 105 2.19 4.27 4.34
C VAL A 105 3.60 4.87 4.43
N THR A 106 4.63 4.04 4.34
CA THR A 106 6.03 4.44 4.53
C THR A 106 6.63 5.25 3.37
N ASN A 107 5.80 5.70 2.45
CA ASN A 107 6.19 6.59 1.34
C ASN A 107 5.42 7.93 1.42
N PRO A 108 5.70 8.79 2.41
CA PRO A 108 4.93 10.02 2.65
C PRO A 108 5.05 11.06 1.53
N LEU A 109 6.12 10.99 0.72
CA LEU A 109 6.34 11.93 -0.39
C LEU A 109 5.61 11.54 -1.67
N ALA A 110 5.06 10.33 -1.76
CA ALA A 110 4.19 9.94 -2.87
C ALA A 110 2.79 10.53 -2.63
N GLY A 111 2.52 11.67 -3.20
CA GLY A 111 1.24 12.36 -3.12
C GLY A 111 0.20 11.82 -4.12
N SER A 112 -0.99 12.41 -4.09
CA SER A 112 -2.13 12.01 -4.93
C SER A 112 -1.82 11.97 -6.43
N GLU A 113 -1.09 12.94 -6.94
CA GLU A 113 -0.73 13.02 -8.36
C GLU A 113 0.07 11.81 -8.85
N ILE A 114 0.97 11.27 -7.99
CA ILE A 114 1.79 10.11 -8.33
C ILE A 114 0.90 8.88 -8.45
N TYR A 115 -0.03 8.69 -7.52
CA TYR A 115 -0.96 7.56 -7.55
C TYR A 115 -1.94 7.68 -8.72
N THR A 116 -2.52 8.86 -8.96
CA THR A 116 -3.41 9.10 -10.09
C THR A 116 -2.73 8.75 -11.43
N ARG A 117 -1.49 9.21 -11.62
CA ARG A 117 -0.71 8.85 -12.83
C ARG A 117 -0.38 7.36 -12.92
N ALA A 118 -0.05 6.73 -11.79
CA ALA A 118 0.23 5.29 -11.78
C ALA A 118 -1.01 4.46 -12.15
N ILE A 119 -2.18 4.82 -11.63
CA ILE A 119 -3.45 4.17 -11.95
C ILE A 119 -3.80 4.37 -13.43
N GLN A 120 -3.65 5.59 -13.95
CA GLN A 120 -3.85 5.84 -15.37
C GLN A 120 -2.90 5.02 -16.22
N SER A 121 -1.60 5.00 -15.88
CA SER A 121 -0.62 4.17 -16.59
C SER A 121 -0.97 2.68 -16.54
N TYR A 122 -1.50 2.19 -15.42
CA TYR A 122 -1.95 0.80 -15.30
C TYR A 122 -3.14 0.50 -16.21
N ARG A 123 -4.12 1.41 -16.28
CA ARG A 123 -5.28 1.25 -17.18
C ARG A 123 -4.87 1.24 -18.65
N ASP A 124 -3.84 2.00 -18.99
CA ASP A 124 -3.31 2.10 -20.36
C ASP A 124 -2.41 0.89 -20.75
N LEU A 125 -2.09 -0.01 -19.82
CA LEU A 125 -1.29 -1.20 -20.11
C LEU A 125 -2.02 -2.14 -21.08
N GLY A 126 -1.29 -2.62 -22.06
CA GLY A 126 -1.78 -3.67 -22.95
C GLY A 126 -2.00 -5.00 -22.21
N ALA A 127 -2.79 -5.89 -22.84
CA ALA A 127 -3.17 -7.18 -22.25
C ALA A 127 -1.99 -8.12 -21.94
N GLN A 128 -0.81 -7.83 -22.47
CA GLN A 128 0.42 -8.60 -22.21
C GLN A 128 1.05 -8.30 -20.85
N TYR A 129 0.59 -7.27 -20.12
CA TYR A 129 1.07 -6.91 -18.79
C TYR A 129 -0.01 -7.12 -17.74
N ASP A 130 0.34 -7.73 -16.62
CA ASP A 130 -0.59 -8.04 -15.53
C ASP A 130 -0.47 -7.05 -14.36
N CYS A 131 0.66 -6.37 -14.23
CA CYS A 131 0.90 -5.45 -13.13
C CYS A 131 1.76 -4.24 -13.52
N LEU A 132 1.71 -3.22 -12.69
CA LEU A 132 2.60 -2.05 -12.70
C LEU A 132 3.32 -1.97 -11.35
N LEU A 133 4.63 -1.84 -11.38
CA LEU A 133 5.46 -1.72 -10.17
C LEU A 133 6.22 -0.39 -10.17
N SER A 134 6.28 0.25 -9.01
CA SER A 134 7.20 1.35 -8.79
C SER A 134 8.61 0.81 -8.48
N VAL A 135 9.61 1.36 -9.11
CA VAL A 135 11.01 0.97 -8.91
C VAL A 135 11.87 2.20 -8.65
N SER A 136 12.98 2.01 -7.96
CA SER A 136 14.03 3.03 -7.84
C SER A 136 15.14 2.75 -8.83
N ASN A 137 15.62 3.80 -9.47
CA ASN A 137 16.85 3.69 -10.27
C ASN A 137 18.04 3.64 -9.32
N VAL A 138 18.71 2.50 -9.27
CA VAL A 138 19.91 2.31 -8.44
C VAL A 138 21.11 2.74 -9.25
N GLN A 139 21.80 3.77 -8.78
CA GLN A 139 23.03 4.31 -9.41
C GLN A 139 24.30 3.88 -8.65
N ASP A 140 24.20 2.88 -7.78
CA ASP A 140 25.30 2.33 -7.01
C ASP A 140 25.95 1.17 -7.77
N TYR A 141 27.22 0.88 -7.41
CA TYR A 141 27.92 -0.30 -7.93
C TYR A 141 27.36 -1.56 -7.25
N LEU A 142 26.85 -2.47 -8.05
CA LEU A 142 26.44 -3.80 -7.60
C LEU A 142 27.58 -4.79 -7.78
N PHE A 143 27.86 -5.61 -6.77
CA PHE A 143 28.92 -6.62 -6.79
C PHE A 143 28.33 -8.01 -6.60
N GLN A 144 28.81 -8.95 -7.38
CA GLN A 144 28.56 -10.37 -7.19
C GLN A 144 29.90 -11.11 -7.17
N ASN A 145 30.18 -11.88 -6.12
CA ASN A 145 31.42 -12.61 -5.93
C ASN A 145 32.70 -11.73 -6.09
N GLY A 146 32.63 -10.48 -5.60
CA GLY A 146 33.73 -9.53 -5.65
C GLY A 146 33.93 -8.81 -7.00
N SER A 147 33.07 -9.04 -7.99
CA SER A 147 33.11 -8.38 -9.29
C SER A 147 31.90 -7.47 -9.48
N PRO A 148 32.08 -6.27 -10.07
CA PRO A 148 30.94 -5.41 -10.39
C PRO A 148 30.08 -6.06 -11.48
N ILE A 149 28.75 -5.88 -11.37
CA ILE A 149 27.77 -6.45 -12.32
C ILE A 149 26.96 -5.39 -13.08
N ASN A 150 27.23 -4.10 -12.84
CA ASN A 150 26.65 -2.96 -13.57
C ASN A 150 27.69 -1.90 -13.90
#